data_cfe2044741d9ed1772d28a9f5e105864
#
_entry.id   cfe2044741d9ed1772d28a9f5e105864
#
_cell.length_a   1.000
_cell.length_b   1.000
_cell.length_c   1.000
_cell.angle_alpha   90.00
_cell.angle_beta   90.00
_cell.angle_gamma   90.00
#
_symmetry.space_group_name_H-M   'P 1'
#
loop_
_entity.id
_entity.type
_entity.pdbx_description
1 polymer ?
#
loop_
_entity_poly.entity_id
_entity_poly.type
_entity_poly.pdbx_seq_one_letter_code
_entity_poly.pdbx_strand_id
1 'polypeptide(L)'
;TDIAAASIEFLHCASLVHDDLPCFDDAATRRGMPSVHRAFSEPLALLSGDALIVLAFQNLARLSFNPQRMSALLFMISRAVGAPYGIVAGQAWECEPQVDLAHYHRSKTGALFSAATCAGAAAAGSDPDRWRLLGETLGEAYQVADDLRDALSTPDEIGKPVGKDEALGRPNAIRSLGIDG
;
A
#
# COMPACT_ATOMS: atom_id res chain seq x y z
N THR A 1 12.02 8.36 14.70
CA THR A 1 12.05 7.89 13.29
C THR A 1 11.54 6.46 13.20
N ASP A 2 12.08 5.51 13.96
CA ASP A 2 11.77 4.07 13.89
C ASP A 2 10.30 3.76 14.18
N ILE A 3 9.69 4.44 15.14
CA ILE A 3 8.26 4.29 15.46
C ILE A 3 7.38 4.70 14.26
N ALA A 4 7.69 5.82 13.59
CA ALA A 4 6.95 6.24 12.41
C ALA A 4 7.12 5.24 11.25
N ALA A 5 8.35 4.75 11.03
CA ALA A 5 8.64 3.73 10.02
C ALA A 5 7.89 2.42 10.30
N ALA A 6 7.94 1.92 11.56
CA ALA A 6 7.20 0.72 11.95
C ALA A 6 5.68 0.88 11.79
N SER A 7 5.14 2.07 12.07
CA SER A 7 3.71 2.33 11.88
C SER A 7 3.29 2.27 10.42
N ILE A 8 4.12 2.79 9.51
CA ILE A 8 3.89 2.69 8.06
C ILE A 8 3.97 1.22 7.61
N GLU A 9 4.93 0.45 8.12
CA GLU A 9 5.04 -0.97 7.80
C GLU A 9 3.83 -1.76 8.31
N PHE A 10 3.29 -1.47 9.51
CA PHE A 10 2.05 -2.10 9.99
C PHE A 10 0.87 -1.82 9.06
N LEU A 11 0.74 -0.60 8.55
CA LEU A 11 -0.30 -0.22 7.60
C LEU A 11 -0.11 -0.91 6.25
N HIS A 12 1.13 -1.04 5.78
CA HIS A 12 1.46 -1.82 4.60
C HIS A 12 1.11 -3.30 4.80
N CYS A 13 1.51 -3.90 5.91
CA CYS A 13 1.16 -5.29 6.22
C CYS A 13 -0.35 -5.50 6.30
N ALA A 14 -1.09 -4.56 6.91
CA ALA A 14 -2.54 -4.61 6.96
C ALA A 14 -3.16 -4.62 5.56
N SER A 15 -2.68 -3.74 4.68
CA SER A 15 -3.19 -3.69 3.30
C SER A 15 -2.93 -5.00 2.54
N LEU A 16 -1.78 -5.64 2.72
CA LEU A 16 -1.48 -6.93 2.09
C LEU A 16 -2.37 -8.06 2.62
N VAL A 17 -2.62 -8.09 3.93
CA VAL A 17 -3.51 -9.09 4.54
C VAL A 17 -4.93 -8.96 4.02
N HIS A 18 -5.43 -7.72 3.90
CA HIS A 18 -6.77 -7.47 3.35
C HIS A 18 -6.84 -7.73 1.85
N ASP A 19 -5.82 -7.34 1.09
CA ASP A 19 -5.73 -7.57 -0.36
C ASP A 19 -5.80 -9.07 -0.71
N ASP A 20 -5.21 -9.92 0.12
CA ASP A 20 -5.24 -11.38 -0.07
C ASP A 20 -6.60 -12.03 0.19
N LEU A 21 -7.57 -11.32 0.81
CA LEU A 21 -8.88 -11.89 1.14
C LEU A 21 -9.66 -12.36 -0.11
N PRO A 22 -10.58 -13.34 0.04
CA PRO A 22 -11.39 -13.85 -1.07
C PRO A 22 -12.26 -12.80 -1.78
N CYS A 23 -12.63 -11.72 -1.09
CA CYS A 23 -13.37 -10.60 -1.68
C CYS A 23 -12.53 -9.66 -2.55
N PHE A 24 -11.20 -9.82 -2.56
CA PHE A 24 -10.25 -9.07 -3.38
C PHE A 24 -9.43 -10.02 -4.26
N ASP A 25 -8.19 -10.32 -3.91
CA ASP A 25 -7.30 -11.14 -4.72
C ASP A 25 -7.53 -12.66 -4.59
N ASP A 26 -8.14 -13.12 -3.52
CA ASP A 26 -8.19 -14.55 -3.15
C ASP A 26 -6.81 -15.22 -3.31
N ALA A 27 -5.78 -14.56 -2.83
CA ALA A 27 -4.41 -15.02 -3.03
C ALA A 27 -4.10 -16.20 -2.11
N ALA A 28 -3.69 -17.33 -2.68
CA ALA A 28 -3.34 -18.52 -1.90
C ALA A 28 -2.01 -18.33 -1.14
N THR A 29 -1.09 -17.55 -1.72
CA THR A 29 0.26 -17.33 -1.17
C THR A 29 0.65 -15.87 -1.25
N ARG A 30 1.46 -15.43 -0.29
CA ARG A 30 2.12 -14.13 -0.25
C ARG A 30 3.59 -14.31 0.16
N ARG A 31 4.52 -13.84 -0.68
CA ARG A 31 5.97 -13.97 -0.44
C ARG A 31 6.41 -15.43 -0.19
N GLY A 32 5.82 -16.38 -0.92
CA GLY A 32 6.14 -17.81 -0.82
C GLY A 32 5.53 -18.53 0.39
N MET A 33 4.77 -17.84 1.23
CA MET A 33 4.06 -18.43 2.38
C MET A 33 2.55 -18.43 2.12
N PRO A 34 1.75 -19.34 2.72
CA PRO A 34 0.31 -19.24 2.67
C PRO A 34 -0.17 -17.87 3.16
N SER A 35 -1.13 -17.26 2.47
CA SER A 35 -1.77 -16.04 2.93
C SER A 35 -2.50 -16.26 4.26
N VAL A 36 -2.75 -15.18 5.03
CA VAL A 36 -3.31 -15.31 6.39
C VAL A 36 -4.66 -16.03 6.38
N HIS A 37 -5.54 -15.72 5.41
CA HIS A 37 -6.83 -16.38 5.32
C HIS A 37 -6.71 -17.88 4.97
N ARG A 38 -5.68 -18.29 4.21
CA ARG A 38 -5.43 -19.71 3.90
C ARG A 38 -4.74 -20.43 5.06
N ALA A 39 -3.85 -19.77 5.78
CA ALA A 39 -3.14 -20.38 6.91
C ALA A 39 -4.03 -20.57 8.15
N PHE A 40 -4.97 -19.65 8.37
CA PHE A 40 -5.81 -19.62 9.57
C PHE A 40 -7.30 -19.65 9.23
N SER A 41 -7.87 -18.49 8.86
CA SER A 41 -9.25 -18.36 8.37
C SER A 41 -9.49 -16.94 7.86
N GLU A 42 -10.53 -16.75 7.05
CA GLU A 42 -10.94 -15.43 6.56
C GLU A 42 -11.29 -14.44 7.69
N PRO A 43 -12.10 -14.82 8.73
CA PRO A 43 -12.35 -13.92 9.85
C PRO A 43 -11.09 -13.50 10.60
N LEU A 44 -10.11 -14.40 10.79
CA LEU A 44 -8.86 -14.08 11.47
C LEU A 44 -7.97 -13.18 10.60
N ALA A 45 -7.97 -13.36 9.29
CA ALA A 45 -7.25 -12.46 8.39
C ALA A 45 -7.83 -11.04 8.43
N LEU A 46 -9.15 -10.89 8.32
CA LEU A 46 -9.81 -9.60 8.43
C LEU A 46 -9.44 -8.89 9.75
N LEU A 47 -9.64 -9.58 10.88
CA LEU A 47 -9.34 -9.02 12.19
C LEU A 47 -7.84 -8.74 12.40
N SER A 48 -6.96 -9.50 11.77
CA SER A 48 -5.50 -9.25 11.83
C SER A 48 -5.14 -7.96 11.10
N GLY A 49 -5.73 -7.71 9.94
CA GLY A 49 -5.56 -6.45 9.21
C GLY A 49 -6.07 -5.26 10.02
N ASP A 50 -7.26 -5.37 10.60
CA ASP A 50 -7.84 -4.34 11.48
C ASP A 50 -6.94 -4.07 12.70
N ALA A 51 -6.45 -5.13 13.33
CA ALA A 51 -5.54 -5.00 14.48
C ALA A 51 -4.22 -4.31 14.12
N LEU A 52 -3.65 -4.59 12.94
CA LEU A 52 -2.45 -3.92 12.44
C LEU A 52 -2.68 -2.42 12.21
N ILE A 53 -3.85 -2.04 11.68
CA ILE A 53 -4.22 -0.62 11.52
C ILE A 53 -4.26 0.08 12.88
N VAL A 54 -4.95 -0.52 13.86
CA VAL A 54 -5.04 0.05 15.22
C VAL A 54 -3.64 0.12 15.86
N LEU A 55 -2.83 -0.93 15.71
CA LEU A 55 -1.46 -0.99 16.25
C LEU A 55 -0.57 0.10 15.67
N ALA A 56 -0.70 0.42 14.38
CA ALA A 56 0.04 1.51 13.75
C ALA A 56 -0.21 2.85 14.44
N PHE A 57 -1.47 3.19 14.70
CA PHE A 57 -1.82 4.43 15.40
C PHE A 57 -1.47 4.41 16.88
N GLN A 58 -1.63 3.27 17.56
CA GLN A 58 -1.15 3.11 18.95
C GLN A 58 0.36 3.32 19.04
N ASN A 59 1.11 2.83 18.06
CA ASN A 59 2.55 2.97 18.02
C ASN A 59 2.95 4.45 17.79
N LEU A 60 2.27 5.16 16.89
CA LEU A 60 2.47 6.60 16.69
C LEU A 60 2.19 7.41 17.97
N ALA A 61 1.16 7.04 18.73
CA ALA A 61 0.80 7.72 19.97
C ALA A 61 1.88 7.64 21.07
N ARG A 62 2.86 6.72 20.93
CA ARG A 62 4.03 6.64 21.83
C ARG A 62 5.12 7.66 21.52
N LEU A 63 5.02 8.39 20.40
CA LEU A 63 5.99 9.43 20.06
C LEU A 63 5.83 10.64 20.96
N SER A 64 6.94 11.05 21.59
CA SER A 64 6.99 12.25 22.43
C SER A 64 7.32 13.50 21.59
N PHE A 65 6.48 13.79 20.60
CA PHE A 65 6.57 15.02 19.81
C PHE A 65 5.74 16.14 20.42
N ASN A 66 5.99 17.39 19.99
CA ASN A 66 5.05 18.45 20.29
C ASN A 66 3.69 18.18 19.60
N PRO A 67 2.57 18.70 20.14
CA PRO A 67 1.23 18.40 19.65
C PRO A 67 1.04 18.73 18.16
N GLN A 68 1.64 19.81 17.66
CA GLN A 68 1.52 20.23 16.26
C GLN A 68 2.19 19.23 15.32
N ARG A 69 3.39 18.75 15.66
CA ARG A 69 4.10 17.73 14.88
C ARG A 69 3.37 16.39 14.90
N MET A 70 2.82 16.00 16.05
CA MET A 70 2.03 14.79 16.18
C MET A 70 0.76 14.86 15.31
N SER A 71 0.04 15.96 15.37
CA SER A 71 -1.18 16.19 14.58
C SER A 71 -0.87 16.14 13.07
N ALA A 72 0.21 16.79 12.63
CA ALA A 72 0.63 16.75 11.22
C ALA A 72 1.00 15.33 10.76
N LEU A 73 1.72 14.56 11.60
CA LEU A 73 2.11 13.20 11.30
C LEU A 73 0.89 12.27 11.21
N LEU A 74 -0.03 12.35 12.17
CA LEU A 74 -1.28 11.58 12.17
C LEU A 74 -2.13 11.91 10.94
N PHE A 75 -2.29 13.19 10.60
CA PHE A 75 -3.05 13.62 9.43
C PHE A 75 -2.42 13.07 8.14
N MET A 76 -1.11 13.17 8.00
CA MET A 76 -0.37 12.71 6.82
C MET A 76 -0.51 11.21 6.63
N ILE A 77 -0.29 10.42 7.67
CA ILE A 77 -0.37 8.95 7.62
C ILE A 77 -1.81 8.49 7.43
N SER A 78 -2.78 9.05 8.15
CA SER A 78 -4.19 8.67 7.99
C SER A 78 -4.72 9.00 6.60
N ARG A 79 -4.30 10.12 6.01
CA ARG A 79 -4.66 10.49 4.64
C ARG A 79 -4.09 9.50 3.61
N ALA A 80 -2.88 9.00 3.83
CA ALA A 80 -2.23 8.05 2.92
C ALA A 80 -2.84 6.64 2.96
N VAL A 81 -3.57 6.33 4.03
CA VAL A 81 -4.24 5.02 4.17
C VAL A 81 -5.72 5.11 3.87
N GLY A 82 -6.39 6.18 4.29
CA GLY A 82 -7.83 6.34 4.18
C GLY A 82 -8.32 6.74 2.78
N ALA A 83 -9.61 7.04 2.70
CA ALA A 83 -10.24 7.62 1.52
C ALA A 83 -10.29 9.16 1.65
N PRO A 84 -10.32 9.90 0.55
CA PRO A 84 -10.39 9.47 -0.86
C PRO A 84 -9.02 9.34 -1.57
N TYR A 85 -7.88 9.41 -0.87
CA TYR A 85 -6.57 9.55 -1.51
C TYR A 85 -5.56 8.44 -1.20
N GLY A 86 -5.85 7.58 -0.22
CA GLY A 86 -4.93 6.57 0.28
C GLY A 86 -5.23 5.16 -0.21
N ILE A 87 -4.59 4.17 0.44
CA ILE A 87 -4.66 2.75 0.06
C ILE A 87 -6.11 2.25 -0.02
N VAL A 88 -7.00 2.65 0.93
CA VAL A 88 -8.41 2.26 0.93
C VAL A 88 -9.12 2.74 -0.34
N ALA A 89 -8.84 3.97 -0.78
CA ALA A 89 -9.38 4.47 -2.04
C ALA A 89 -8.80 3.71 -3.23
N GLY A 90 -7.48 3.43 -3.22
CA GLY A 90 -6.83 2.62 -4.24
C GLY A 90 -7.44 1.23 -4.37
N GLN A 91 -7.73 0.59 -3.25
CA GLN A 91 -8.41 -0.72 -3.23
C GLN A 91 -9.85 -0.63 -3.73
N ALA A 92 -10.57 0.44 -3.39
CA ALA A 92 -11.93 0.66 -3.86
C ALA A 92 -12.00 0.89 -5.38
N TRP A 93 -10.98 1.53 -5.97
CA TRP A 93 -10.91 1.70 -7.42
C TRP A 93 -10.90 0.39 -8.20
N GLU A 94 -10.37 -0.69 -7.63
CA GLU A 94 -10.40 -2.03 -8.26
C GLU A 94 -11.81 -2.61 -8.39
N CYS A 95 -12.76 -2.10 -7.61
CA CYS A 95 -14.17 -2.50 -7.67
C CYS A 95 -14.98 -1.67 -8.68
N GLU A 96 -14.40 -0.62 -9.27
CA GLU A 96 -15.08 0.27 -10.21
C GLU A 96 -14.91 -0.22 -11.65
N PRO A 97 -15.97 -0.10 -12.50
CA PRO A 97 -15.92 -0.59 -13.87
C PRO A 97 -15.01 0.26 -14.80
N GLN A 98 -14.69 1.47 -14.40
CA GLN A 98 -13.78 2.38 -15.11
C GLN A 98 -12.85 3.05 -14.12
N VAL A 99 -11.57 2.92 -14.34
CA VAL A 99 -10.51 3.40 -13.44
C VAL A 99 -9.54 4.27 -14.20
N ASP A 100 -9.26 5.46 -13.66
CA ASP A 100 -8.12 6.26 -14.08
C ASP A 100 -6.84 5.63 -13.50
N LEU A 101 -5.97 5.10 -14.38
CA LEU A 101 -4.76 4.40 -14.01
C LEU A 101 -3.85 5.25 -13.11
N ALA A 102 -3.69 6.53 -13.43
CA ALA A 102 -2.82 7.41 -12.67
C ALA A 102 -3.38 7.69 -11.26
N HIS A 103 -4.69 7.83 -11.12
CA HIS A 103 -5.35 7.94 -9.81
C HIS A 103 -5.22 6.66 -9.00
N TYR A 104 -5.43 5.52 -9.63
CA TYR A 104 -5.30 4.21 -9.00
C TYR A 104 -3.89 3.99 -8.44
N HIS A 105 -2.84 4.14 -9.27
CA HIS A 105 -1.45 3.97 -8.86
C HIS A 105 -1.04 4.94 -7.75
N ARG A 106 -1.45 6.21 -7.85
CA ARG A 106 -1.19 7.20 -6.79
C ARG A 106 -1.85 6.83 -5.47
N SER A 107 -3.09 6.35 -5.50
CA SER A 107 -3.83 6.00 -4.29
C SER A 107 -3.35 4.67 -3.70
N LYS A 108 -3.25 3.62 -4.50
CA LYS A 108 -2.92 2.26 -4.01
C LYS A 108 -1.47 2.17 -3.52
N THR A 109 -0.55 2.79 -4.24
CA THR A 109 0.90 2.64 -3.97
C THR A 109 1.56 3.96 -3.62
N GLY A 110 1.43 4.99 -4.46
CA GLY A 110 2.11 6.27 -4.32
C GLY A 110 1.84 6.98 -2.99
N ALA A 111 0.62 6.88 -2.47
CA ALA A 111 0.22 7.52 -1.22
C ALA A 111 1.07 7.05 -0.02
N LEU A 112 1.33 5.75 0.10
CA LEU A 112 2.14 5.23 1.20
C LEU A 112 3.63 5.56 1.05
N PHE A 113 4.18 5.53 -0.17
CA PHE A 113 5.55 5.98 -0.43
C PHE A 113 5.73 7.47 -0.09
N SER A 114 4.80 8.31 -0.51
CA SER A 114 4.78 9.73 -0.17
C SER A 114 4.69 9.94 1.34
N ALA A 115 3.82 9.20 2.04
CA ALA A 115 3.73 9.26 3.49
C ALA A 115 5.04 8.82 4.18
N ALA A 116 5.73 7.81 3.68
CA ALA A 116 6.98 7.32 4.25
C ALA A 116 8.08 8.39 4.19
N THR A 117 8.29 9.01 3.03
CA THR A 117 9.28 10.08 2.86
C THR A 117 8.94 11.32 3.68
N CYS A 118 7.67 11.76 3.64
CA CYS A 118 7.19 12.91 4.38
C CYS A 118 7.21 12.68 5.91
N ALA A 119 6.79 11.50 6.39
CA ALA A 119 6.80 11.16 7.80
C ALA A 119 8.24 11.07 8.35
N GLY A 120 9.16 10.52 7.57
CA GLY A 120 10.59 10.52 7.90
C GLY A 120 11.14 11.92 8.07
N ALA A 121 10.85 12.82 7.14
CA ALA A 121 11.24 14.23 7.20
C ALA A 121 10.62 14.94 8.43
N ALA A 122 9.32 14.77 8.67
CA ALA A 122 8.64 15.32 9.83
C ALA A 122 9.22 14.82 11.16
N ALA A 123 9.51 13.52 11.24
CA ALA A 123 10.14 12.92 12.42
C ALA A 123 11.56 13.47 12.68
N ALA A 124 12.29 13.79 11.62
CA ALA A 124 13.61 14.42 11.69
C ALA A 124 13.55 15.94 11.93
N GLY A 125 12.36 16.54 11.96
CA GLY A 125 12.18 18.00 12.11
C GLY A 125 12.44 18.80 10.82
N SER A 126 12.46 18.13 9.68
CA SER A 126 12.57 18.74 8.35
C SER A 126 11.16 19.03 7.77
N ASP A 127 11.11 19.88 6.76
CA ASP A 127 9.87 20.20 6.05
C ASP A 127 9.41 18.99 5.20
N PRO A 128 8.24 18.38 5.49
CA PRO A 128 7.76 17.20 4.78
C PRO A 128 7.47 17.43 3.29
N ASP A 129 7.02 18.65 2.93
CA ASP A 129 6.58 18.94 1.57
C ASP A 129 7.72 18.86 0.54
N ARG A 130 8.95 19.08 0.98
CA ARG A 130 10.15 18.90 0.13
C ARG A 130 10.39 17.45 -0.29
N TRP A 131 9.83 16.50 0.44
CA TRP A 131 10.05 15.06 0.23
C TRP A 131 8.86 14.36 -0.44
N ARG A 132 7.77 15.08 -0.61
CA ARG A 132 6.53 14.55 -1.19
C ARG A 132 6.74 14.02 -2.60
N LEU A 133 7.29 14.85 -3.48
CA LEU A 133 7.54 14.49 -4.87
C LEU A 133 8.44 13.26 -5.00
N LEU A 134 9.49 13.16 -4.15
CA LEU A 134 10.34 11.97 -4.14
C LEU A 134 9.52 10.70 -3.83
N GLY A 135 8.67 10.74 -2.81
CA GLY A 135 7.83 9.61 -2.45
C GLY A 135 6.83 9.23 -3.55
N GLU A 136 6.19 10.22 -4.16
CA GLU A 136 5.26 10.02 -5.28
C GLU A 136 5.97 9.35 -6.47
N THR A 137 7.13 9.88 -6.88
CA THR A 137 7.93 9.32 -7.99
C THR A 137 8.42 7.90 -7.70
N LEU A 138 8.87 7.62 -6.46
CA LEU A 138 9.27 6.28 -6.06
C LEU A 138 8.09 5.31 -6.07
N GLY A 139 6.92 5.73 -5.62
CA GLY A 139 5.71 4.91 -5.65
C GLY A 139 5.25 4.58 -7.06
N GLU A 140 5.30 5.55 -7.97
CA GLU A 140 4.99 5.35 -9.38
C GLU A 140 5.97 4.39 -10.05
N ALA A 141 7.27 4.59 -9.85
CA ALA A 141 8.30 3.69 -10.38
C ALA A 141 8.16 2.27 -9.82
N TYR A 142 7.82 2.13 -8.53
CA TYR A 142 7.57 0.83 -7.92
C TYR A 142 6.38 0.13 -8.57
N GLN A 143 5.26 0.84 -8.81
CA GLN A 143 4.08 0.27 -9.41
C GLN A 143 4.35 -0.21 -10.84
N VAL A 144 5.03 0.60 -11.66
CA VAL A 144 5.45 0.19 -13.02
C VAL A 144 6.35 -1.05 -12.98
N ALA A 145 7.27 -1.10 -12.02
CA ALA A 145 8.14 -2.27 -11.86
C ALA A 145 7.36 -3.53 -11.39
N ASP A 146 6.33 -3.38 -10.55
CA ASP A 146 5.47 -4.49 -10.14
C ASP A 146 4.62 -4.99 -11.30
N ASP A 147 4.03 -4.11 -12.10
CA ASP A 147 3.29 -4.43 -13.31
C ASP A 147 4.15 -5.19 -14.34
N LEU A 148 5.42 -4.74 -14.53
CA LEU A 148 6.40 -5.42 -15.38
C LEU A 148 6.73 -6.83 -14.86
N ARG A 149 6.93 -6.96 -13.55
CA ARG A 149 7.20 -8.26 -12.93
C ARG A 149 6.01 -9.21 -13.06
N ASP A 150 4.79 -8.72 -12.86
CA ASP A 150 3.58 -9.54 -13.01
C ASP A 150 3.42 -10.06 -14.44
N ALA A 151 3.81 -9.28 -15.44
CA ALA A 151 3.70 -9.67 -16.86
C ALA A 151 4.86 -10.56 -17.35
N LEU A 152 6.07 -10.42 -16.80
CA LEU A 152 7.28 -11.04 -17.34
C LEU A 152 7.83 -12.20 -16.50
N SER A 153 7.44 -12.33 -15.23
CA SER A 153 7.97 -13.34 -14.32
C SER A 153 7.05 -14.55 -14.18
N THR A 154 7.60 -15.63 -13.63
CA THR A 154 6.85 -16.85 -13.31
C THR A 154 6.32 -16.80 -11.87
N PRO A 155 5.27 -17.59 -11.53
CA PRO A 155 4.75 -17.65 -10.16
C PRO A 155 5.80 -18.03 -9.11
N ASP A 156 6.76 -18.88 -9.49
CA ASP A 156 7.84 -19.34 -8.59
C ASP A 156 8.83 -18.22 -8.27
N GLU A 157 9.07 -17.29 -9.21
CA GLU A 157 9.96 -16.14 -9.02
C GLU A 157 9.35 -15.04 -8.16
N ILE A 158 8.03 -14.85 -8.25
CA ILE A 158 7.34 -13.76 -7.53
C ILE A 158 6.80 -14.24 -6.17
N GLY A 159 6.53 -15.54 -6.01
CA GLY A 159 5.92 -16.09 -4.80
C GLY A 159 4.43 -15.76 -4.63
N LYS A 160 3.78 -15.32 -5.72
CA LYS A 160 2.32 -15.09 -5.84
C LYS A 160 1.84 -15.53 -7.22
N PRO A 161 0.54 -15.82 -7.42
CA PRO A 161 -0.01 -16.05 -8.76
C PRO A 161 0.22 -14.84 -9.68
N VAL A 162 0.63 -15.07 -10.92
CA VAL A 162 0.84 -14.03 -11.95
C VAL A 162 -0.35 -13.92 -12.88
N GLY A 163 -0.46 -12.79 -13.62
CA GLY A 163 -1.52 -12.56 -14.60
C GLY A 163 -2.91 -12.32 -13.99
N LYS A 164 -3.01 -12.08 -12.68
CA LYS A 164 -4.29 -11.78 -12.03
C LYS A 164 -4.87 -10.46 -12.48
N ASP A 165 -4.04 -9.45 -12.67
CA ASP A 165 -4.47 -8.13 -13.12
C ASP A 165 -5.09 -8.20 -14.52
N GLU A 166 -4.52 -9.02 -15.41
CA GLU A 166 -5.10 -9.28 -16.73
C GLU A 166 -6.42 -10.06 -16.63
N ALA A 167 -6.46 -11.13 -15.83
CA ALA A 167 -7.64 -11.96 -15.64
C ALA A 167 -8.83 -11.20 -15.01
N LEU A 168 -8.55 -10.24 -14.12
CA LEU A 168 -9.54 -9.41 -13.45
C LEU A 168 -9.82 -8.10 -14.20
N GLY A 169 -9.15 -7.85 -15.34
CA GLY A 169 -9.33 -6.63 -16.14
C GLY A 169 -8.83 -5.36 -15.44
N ARG A 170 -7.93 -5.49 -14.48
CA ARG A 170 -7.38 -4.36 -13.71
C ARG A 170 -6.56 -3.43 -14.59
N PRO A 171 -6.54 -2.12 -14.27
CA PRO A 171 -5.65 -1.17 -14.92
C PRO A 171 -4.19 -1.52 -14.61
N ASN A 172 -3.35 -1.55 -15.66
CA ASN A 172 -1.93 -1.84 -15.48
C ASN A 172 -1.13 -1.10 -16.58
N ALA A 173 0.10 -0.70 -16.25
CA ALA A 173 0.93 0.13 -17.12
C ALA A 173 1.25 -0.57 -18.45
N ILE A 174 1.51 -1.87 -18.44
CA ILE A 174 1.87 -2.63 -19.65
C ILE A 174 0.69 -2.69 -20.62
N ARG A 175 -0.53 -2.88 -20.10
CA ARG A 175 -1.74 -2.87 -20.93
C ARG A 175 -2.00 -1.50 -21.57
N SER A 176 -1.62 -0.43 -20.87
CA SER A 176 -1.86 0.94 -21.32
C SER A 176 -0.76 1.45 -22.27
N LEU A 177 0.49 1.09 -22.03
CA LEU A 177 1.67 1.67 -22.68
C LEU A 177 2.46 0.63 -23.54
N GLY A 178 2.24 -0.67 -23.31
CA GLY A 178 3.09 -1.73 -23.87
C GLY A 178 4.37 -1.95 -23.06
N ILE A 179 5.14 -2.99 -23.42
CA ILE A 179 6.40 -3.33 -22.73
C ILE A 179 7.50 -2.31 -23.05
N ASP A 180 7.43 -1.68 -24.23
CA ASP A 180 8.43 -0.74 -24.72
C ASP A 180 8.06 0.74 -24.43
N GLY A 181 6.92 1.00 -23.80
CA GLY A 181 6.40 2.34 -23.44
C GLY A 181 6.72 2.71 -22.03
#